data_74b40a8efce1925d0e16f36f58a0a9e9
#
_entry.id   74b40a8efce1925d0e16f36f58a0a9e9
#
_cell.length_a   1.000
_cell.length_b   1.000
_cell.length_c   1.000
_cell.angle_alpha   90.00
_cell.angle_beta   90.00
_cell.angle_gamma   90.00
#
_symmetry.space_group_name_H-M   'P 1'
#
loop_
_entity.id
_entity.type
_entity.pdbx_description
1 polymer ?
#
loop_
_entity_poly.entity_id
_entity_poly.type
_entity_poly.pdbx_seq_one_letter_code
_entity_poly.pdbx_strand_id
1 'polypeptide(L)'
;MKVRLAKTAAFCMGVRRAMEMVLTEANKGKGSISTFGPLIHNKQVIDLLESKGVTSINDIDEFNEGTLVIRAHGIPPDQRKALRESGLRLIDATCRRVARVQSIIRYHTKKGYTAIIVGDRDHPEVIGLLGYGNGRAHVINSLEEVSRIPDTEKVFLVAQTTQDEEKYRDIIEAVMARFPDALTFDTICDATINRQKEIRSFIGQVDAVVVVGGYHSGNTKRLVQISQEAGLPTFHVETEKDLDKERLSSMEVIGVTAGASTPNWMIKNVVQEIEAIRTRQETFFGRWIKNAFKFMLLSNLLVAFGGFALAHAASVLSGRTPDLIHPCLALLYIYAMHVLNRFLDKGASTYNDPERASFYRRHRVFLILSGFFSMIGALALSYYLGTTIFFAIAGLSILGIIYSLPIVPVSLRHLWRYSKIKDIPGSKTLSVALAWGVLISLLPLLEPTSLAWPAAILSFLFVFSIVYVRSALFDIFQVQGDLIVGVETLPIVLGEKRTLHLLKWIILCGALLLSLAALTKVVGPFSWLLLLVFFSFTLCLIIYQKRWLYPGTRLEAMVEGNFFLAGLLALLWQIFS
;
A
#
# COMPACT_ATOMS: atom_id res chain seq x y z
N MET A 1 -12.72 -6.33 19.26
CA MET A 1 -13.50 -6.89 18.13
C MET A 1 -12.55 -7.52 17.13
N LYS A 2 -12.93 -8.60 16.46
CA LYS A 2 -12.11 -9.30 15.48
C LYS A 2 -12.51 -8.84 14.07
N VAL A 3 -11.58 -8.36 13.27
CA VAL A 3 -11.84 -7.91 11.90
C VAL A 3 -11.28 -8.93 10.91
N ARG A 4 -12.11 -9.32 9.93
CA ARG A 4 -11.73 -10.13 8.78
C ARG A 4 -11.79 -9.28 7.52
N LEU A 5 -10.65 -8.76 7.12
CA LEU A 5 -10.54 -7.91 5.93
C LEU A 5 -10.53 -8.76 4.66
N ALA A 6 -11.36 -8.40 3.68
CA ALA A 6 -11.38 -9.01 2.37
C ALA A 6 -10.04 -8.78 1.64
N LYS A 7 -9.50 -9.83 1.01
CA LYS A 7 -8.24 -9.77 0.26
C LYS A 7 -8.32 -8.84 -0.95
N THR A 8 -9.54 -8.67 -1.48
CA THR A 8 -9.81 -7.80 -2.62
C THR A 8 -10.09 -6.35 -2.23
N ALA A 9 -10.20 -6.04 -0.93
CA ALA A 9 -10.49 -4.68 -0.44
C ALA A 9 -9.35 -3.72 -0.73
N ALA A 10 -9.42 -2.99 -1.83
CA ALA A 10 -8.48 -1.94 -2.25
C ALA A 10 -8.91 -1.34 -3.59
N PHE A 11 -8.19 -0.34 -4.09
CA PHE A 11 -8.31 0.07 -5.48
C PHE A 11 -8.16 -1.13 -6.43
N CYS A 12 -9.05 -1.24 -7.41
CA CYS A 12 -8.82 -2.17 -8.51
C CYS A 12 -7.66 -1.67 -9.39
N MET A 13 -7.14 -2.55 -10.25
CA MET A 13 -5.99 -2.23 -11.13
C MET A 13 -6.26 -1.03 -12.04
N GLY A 14 -7.51 -0.89 -12.54
CA GLY A 14 -7.92 0.23 -13.41
C GLY A 14 -7.91 1.57 -12.68
N VAL A 15 -8.51 1.61 -11.48
CA VAL A 15 -8.55 2.81 -10.64
C VAL A 15 -7.15 3.18 -10.16
N ARG A 16 -6.34 2.20 -9.70
CA ARG A 16 -4.95 2.45 -9.29
C ARG A 16 -4.18 3.12 -10.43
N ARG A 17 -4.25 2.57 -11.66
CA ARG A 17 -3.57 3.14 -12.83
C ARG A 17 -4.03 4.57 -13.13
N ALA A 18 -5.34 4.84 -13.08
CA ALA A 18 -5.88 6.18 -13.32
C ALA A 18 -5.35 7.19 -12.29
N MET A 19 -5.36 6.82 -11.00
CA MET A 19 -4.81 7.62 -9.91
C MET A 19 -3.31 7.87 -10.07
N GLU A 20 -2.52 6.84 -10.43
CA GLU A 20 -1.09 6.95 -10.68
C GLU A 20 -0.79 7.93 -11.83
N MET A 21 -1.55 7.88 -12.92
CA MET A 21 -1.37 8.78 -14.06
C MET A 21 -1.64 10.23 -13.68
N VAL A 22 -2.75 10.50 -12.97
CA VAL A 22 -3.15 11.86 -12.57
C VAL A 22 -2.19 12.41 -11.53
N LEU A 23 -1.89 11.66 -10.47
CA LEU A 23 -0.99 12.11 -9.41
C LEU A 23 0.45 12.30 -9.90
N THR A 24 0.92 11.45 -10.81
CA THR A 24 2.25 11.62 -11.42
C THR A 24 2.31 12.93 -12.22
N GLU A 25 1.25 13.28 -12.95
CA GLU A 25 1.21 14.54 -13.69
C GLU A 25 1.09 15.74 -12.74
N ALA A 26 0.21 15.68 -11.73
CA ALA A 26 0.04 16.71 -10.71
C ALA A 26 1.35 17.00 -9.95
N ASN A 27 2.09 15.96 -9.59
CA ASN A 27 3.35 16.10 -8.89
C ASN A 27 4.48 16.73 -9.72
N LYS A 28 4.34 16.78 -11.06
CA LYS A 28 5.30 17.52 -11.93
C LYS A 28 5.18 19.04 -11.81
N GLY A 29 4.05 19.55 -11.31
CA GLY A 29 3.81 20.98 -11.10
C GLY A 29 3.82 21.81 -12.39
N LYS A 30 3.51 21.20 -13.54
CA LYS A 30 3.53 21.86 -14.87
C LYS A 30 2.11 22.07 -15.40
N GLY A 31 1.59 23.28 -15.23
CA GLY A 31 0.30 23.69 -15.77
C GLY A 31 -0.93 23.17 -15.03
N SER A 32 -2.11 23.56 -15.51
CA SER A 32 -3.41 23.11 -15.00
C SER A 32 -3.70 21.68 -15.42
N ILE A 33 -4.39 20.93 -14.56
CA ILE A 33 -4.82 19.56 -14.84
C ILE A 33 -6.30 19.46 -14.54
N SER A 34 -7.05 18.95 -15.50
CA SER A 34 -8.47 18.66 -15.31
C SER A 34 -8.82 17.24 -15.74
N THR A 35 -9.82 16.66 -15.09
CA THR A 35 -10.40 15.40 -15.51
C THR A 35 -11.72 15.66 -16.23
N PHE A 36 -11.96 14.97 -17.32
CA PHE A 36 -13.24 15.05 -18.04
C PHE A 36 -14.28 14.15 -17.34
N GLY A 37 -15.09 14.77 -16.49
CA GLY A 37 -15.90 14.14 -15.46
C GLY A 37 -15.06 13.61 -14.28
N PRO A 38 -15.72 13.23 -13.17
CA PRO A 38 -15.05 12.69 -12.01
C PRO A 38 -14.17 11.49 -12.38
N LEU A 39 -12.88 11.51 -11.97
CA LEU A 39 -11.92 10.44 -12.29
C LEU A 39 -12.43 9.05 -11.88
N ILE A 40 -13.02 9.00 -10.69
CA ILE A 40 -13.63 7.83 -10.05
C ILE A 40 -14.80 8.25 -9.16
N HIS A 41 -15.68 7.33 -8.80
CA HIS A 41 -16.80 7.59 -7.88
C HIS A 41 -16.39 7.40 -6.41
N ASN A 42 -15.64 8.37 -5.86
CA ASN A 42 -15.29 8.44 -4.45
C ASN A 42 -15.03 9.90 -4.09
N LYS A 43 -15.90 10.50 -3.27
CA LYS A 43 -15.83 11.91 -2.90
C LYS A 43 -14.52 12.29 -2.24
N GLN A 44 -14.05 11.50 -1.27
CA GLN A 44 -12.83 11.77 -0.53
C GLN A 44 -11.58 11.76 -1.42
N VAL A 45 -11.62 10.96 -2.49
CA VAL A 45 -10.54 10.96 -3.50
C VAL A 45 -10.65 12.16 -4.43
N ILE A 46 -11.86 12.59 -4.78
CA ILE A 46 -12.07 13.81 -5.58
C ILE A 46 -11.58 15.03 -4.80
N ASP A 47 -11.99 15.18 -3.53
CA ASP A 47 -11.56 16.27 -2.65
C ASP A 47 -10.02 16.29 -2.50
N LEU A 48 -9.40 15.10 -2.42
CA LEU A 48 -7.94 14.96 -2.43
C LEU A 48 -7.32 15.47 -3.73
N LEU A 49 -7.85 15.10 -4.88
CA LEU A 49 -7.35 15.54 -6.18
C LEU A 49 -7.50 17.06 -6.36
N GLU A 50 -8.62 17.62 -5.93
CA GLU A 50 -8.85 19.08 -5.92
C GLU A 50 -7.83 19.80 -5.04
N SER A 51 -7.51 19.26 -3.86
CA SER A 51 -6.44 19.80 -3.00
C SER A 51 -5.05 19.77 -3.64
N LYS A 52 -4.87 18.97 -4.70
CA LYS A 52 -3.67 18.86 -5.52
C LYS A 52 -3.72 19.72 -6.80
N GLY A 53 -4.77 20.52 -6.95
CA GLY A 53 -4.96 21.35 -8.14
C GLY A 53 -5.49 20.59 -9.37
N VAL A 54 -6.07 19.40 -9.16
CA VAL A 54 -6.74 18.65 -10.24
C VAL A 54 -8.23 18.88 -10.14
N THR A 55 -8.81 19.58 -11.10
CA THR A 55 -10.24 19.91 -11.17
C THR A 55 -11.01 18.90 -12.01
N SER A 56 -12.32 18.80 -11.80
CA SER A 56 -13.20 18.01 -12.67
C SER A 56 -14.07 18.94 -13.49
N ILE A 57 -14.12 18.75 -14.80
CA ILE A 57 -14.93 19.51 -15.74
C ILE A 57 -15.91 18.59 -16.47
N ASN A 58 -17.04 19.09 -16.87
CA ASN A 58 -18.04 18.32 -17.63
C ASN A 58 -18.11 18.75 -19.09
N ASP A 59 -17.66 19.94 -19.40
CA ASP A 59 -17.62 20.49 -20.76
C ASP A 59 -16.17 20.80 -21.15
N ILE A 60 -15.84 20.57 -22.44
CA ILE A 60 -14.52 20.85 -23.00
C ILE A 60 -14.25 22.36 -23.05
N ASP A 61 -15.26 23.17 -23.23
CA ASP A 61 -15.18 24.63 -23.32
C ASP A 61 -14.78 25.29 -21.98
N GLU A 62 -14.89 24.55 -20.87
CA GLU A 62 -14.43 24.99 -19.55
C GLU A 62 -12.90 24.93 -19.39
N PHE A 63 -12.16 24.34 -20.36
CA PHE A 63 -10.72 24.10 -20.22
C PHE A 63 -9.94 24.52 -21.47
N ASN A 64 -9.20 25.62 -21.36
CA ASN A 64 -8.53 26.24 -22.49
C ASN A 64 -7.03 25.89 -22.60
N GLU A 65 -6.38 25.45 -21.51
CA GLU A 65 -4.95 25.13 -21.49
C GLU A 65 -4.57 24.09 -20.44
N GLY A 66 -3.50 23.34 -20.69
CA GLY A 66 -2.95 22.37 -19.73
C GLY A 66 -3.15 20.92 -20.14
N THR A 67 -3.29 20.05 -19.16
CA THR A 67 -3.46 18.60 -19.36
C THR A 67 -4.87 18.15 -19.01
N LEU A 68 -5.56 17.56 -19.96
CA LEU A 68 -6.90 17.00 -19.77
C LEU A 68 -6.83 15.47 -19.66
N VAL A 69 -7.47 14.90 -18.64
CA VAL A 69 -7.45 13.47 -18.36
C VAL A 69 -8.83 12.86 -18.61
N ILE A 70 -8.90 11.87 -19.49
CA ILE A 70 -10.12 11.06 -19.64
C ILE A 70 -10.27 10.14 -18.42
N ARG A 71 -11.43 10.17 -17.78
CA ARG A 71 -11.76 9.37 -16.58
C ARG A 71 -11.66 7.86 -16.80
N ALA A 72 -11.56 7.09 -15.71
CA ALA A 72 -11.41 5.63 -15.74
C ALA A 72 -12.56 4.89 -16.45
N HIS A 73 -13.77 5.43 -16.44
CA HIS A 73 -14.96 4.88 -17.08
C HIS A 73 -14.98 5.03 -18.61
N GLY A 74 -14.04 5.82 -19.15
CA GLY A 74 -14.03 6.18 -20.56
C GLY A 74 -15.12 7.20 -20.93
N ILE A 75 -15.20 7.52 -22.20
CA ILE A 75 -16.12 8.49 -22.79
C ILE A 75 -16.61 7.99 -24.16
N PRO A 76 -17.73 8.51 -24.70
CA PRO A 76 -18.18 8.24 -26.06
C PRO A 76 -17.14 8.61 -27.13
N PRO A 77 -17.17 7.95 -28.31
CA PRO A 77 -16.20 8.19 -29.38
C PRO A 77 -16.21 9.62 -29.92
N ASP A 78 -17.38 10.27 -29.98
CA ASP A 78 -17.51 11.64 -30.48
C ASP A 78 -16.83 12.64 -29.54
N GLN A 79 -17.06 12.51 -28.23
CA GLN A 79 -16.35 13.30 -27.23
C GLN A 79 -14.85 13.05 -27.26
N ARG A 80 -14.43 11.78 -27.44
CA ARG A 80 -13.00 11.44 -27.57
C ARG A 80 -12.37 12.09 -28.81
N LYS A 81 -13.11 12.17 -29.91
CA LYS A 81 -12.65 12.82 -31.14
C LYS A 81 -12.50 14.33 -30.90
N ALA A 82 -13.53 14.99 -30.35
CA ALA A 82 -13.50 16.41 -30.02
C ALA A 82 -12.31 16.77 -29.11
N LEU A 83 -12.08 15.97 -28.06
CA LEU A 83 -10.93 16.16 -27.16
C LEU A 83 -9.56 16.01 -27.86
N ARG A 84 -9.45 15.16 -28.87
CA ARG A 84 -8.20 15.02 -29.65
C ARG A 84 -7.97 16.20 -30.61
N GLU A 85 -9.05 16.76 -31.12
CA GLU A 85 -9.03 17.88 -32.04
C GLU A 85 -8.84 19.24 -31.35
N SER A 86 -9.06 19.31 -30.03
CA SER A 86 -8.88 20.53 -29.22
C SER A 86 -7.42 21.02 -29.13
N GLY A 87 -6.42 20.22 -29.51
CA GLY A 87 -5.01 20.55 -29.36
C GLY A 87 -4.46 20.48 -27.92
N LEU A 88 -5.31 20.14 -26.94
CA LEU A 88 -4.90 19.99 -25.53
C LEU A 88 -4.05 18.73 -25.34
N ARG A 89 -3.16 18.78 -24.35
CA ARG A 89 -2.44 17.59 -23.93
C ARG A 89 -3.40 16.60 -23.27
N LEU A 90 -3.63 15.46 -23.91
CA LEU A 90 -4.60 14.46 -23.48
C LEU A 90 -3.93 13.25 -22.84
N ILE A 91 -4.38 12.88 -21.64
CA ILE A 91 -4.03 11.64 -20.95
C ILE A 91 -5.27 10.74 -20.89
N ASP A 92 -5.20 9.56 -21.48
CA ASP A 92 -6.32 8.59 -21.46
C ASP A 92 -6.18 7.61 -20.29
N ALA A 93 -6.91 7.87 -19.21
CA ALA A 93 -6.96 6.99 -18.04
C ALA A 93 -8.06 5.92 -18.11
N THR A 94 -8.73 5.76 -19.26
CA THR A 94 -9.75 4.71 -19.46
C THR A 94 -9.21 3.35 -19.03
N CYS A 95 -9.96 2.63 -18.20
CA CYS A 95 -9.61 1.29 -17.76
C CYS A 95 -9.48 0.33 -18.96
N ARG A 96 -8.44 -0.50 -18.99
CA ARG A 96 -8.20 -1.45 -20.09
C ARG A 96 -9.38 -2.42 -20.28
N ARG A 97 -10.09 -2.80 -19.20
CA ARG A 97 -11.29 -3.65 -19.27
C ARG A 97 -12.42 -2.93 -19.97
N VAL A 98 -12.69 -1.67 -19.62
CA VAL A 98 -13.69 -0.82 -20.30
C VAL A 98 -13.31 -0.62 -21.77
N ALA A 99 -12.06 -0.30 -22.08
CA ALA A 99 -11.58 -0.14 -23.45
C ALA A 99 -11.76 -1.41 -24.30
N ARG A 100 -11.62 -2.61 -23.68
CA ARG A 100 -11.91 -3.89 -24.34
C ARG A 100 -13.39 -3.99 -24.71
N VAL A 101 -14.30 -3.63 -23.82
CA VAL A 101 -15.76 -3.66 -24.10
C VAL A 101 -16.11 -2.67 -25.22
N GLN A 102 -15.56 -1.45 -25.16
CA GLN A 102 -15.70 -0.46 -26.23
C GLN A 102 -15.25 -1.00 -27.60
N SER A 103 -14.13 -1.75 -27.62
CA SER A 103 -13.59 -2.35 -28.83
C SER A 103 -14.48 -3.48 -29.37
N ILE A 104 -15.05 -4.32 -28.49
CA ILE A 104 -15.99 -5.39 -28.87
C ILE A 104 -17.23 -4.76 -29.50
N ILE A 105 -17.84 -3.75 -28.84
CA ILE A 105 -19.04 -3.08 -29.34
C ILE A 105 -18.76 -2.49 -30.73
N ARG A 106 -17.70 -1.67 -30.87
CA ARG A 106 -17.34 -1.04 -32.13
C ARG A 106 -17.10 -2.04 -33.27
N TYR A 107 -16.46 -3.19 -32.96
CA TYR A 107 -16.15 -4.20 -33.97
C TYR A 107 -17.41 -4.91 -34.48
N HIS A 108 -18.30 -5.34 -33.58
CA HIS A 108 -19.48 -6.11 -33.95
C HIS A 108 -20.58 -5.22 -34.54
N THR A 109 -20.75 -3.99 -34.06
CA THR A 109 -21.72 -3.05 -34.66
C THR A 109 -21.35 -2.67 -36.10
N LYS A 110 -20.04 -2.54 -36.40
CA LYS A 110 -19.56 -2.36 -37.80
C LYS A 110 -19.88 -3.55 -38.69
N LYS A 111 -20.05 -4.75 -38.13
CA LYS A 111 -20.45 -5.96 -38.85
C LYS A 111 -21.96 -6.15 -38.94
N GLY A 112 -22.74 -5.15 -38.51
CA GLY A 112 -24.21 -5.16 -38.58
C GLY A 112 -24.91 -5.79 -37.37
N TYR A 113 -24.18 -6.19 -36.31
CA TYR A 113 -24.78 -6.69 -35.09
C TYR A 113 -25.35 -5.55 -34.23
N THR A 114 -26.42 -5.85 -33.48
CA THR A 114 -26.99 -4.98 -32.44
C THR A 114 -26.41 -5.36 -31.09
N ALA A 115 -25.87 -4.39 -30.37
CA ALA A 115 -25.32 -4.58 -29.03
C ALA A 115 -26.42 -4.56 -27.96
N ILE A 116 -26.46 -5.57 -27.11
CA ILE A 116 -27.23 -5.57 -25.86
C ILE A 116 -26.25 -5.37 -24.73
N ILE A 117 -26.35 -4.21 -24.07
CA ILE A 117 -25.48 -3.82 -22.96
C ILE A 117 -26.24 -4.06 -21.65
N VAL A 118 -25.80 -5.01 -20.86
CA VAL A 118 -26.38 -5.27 -19.53
C VAL A 118 -25.69 -4.36 -18.51
N GLY A 119 -26.43 -3.36 -18.00
CA GLY A 119 -25.85 -2.38 -17.08
C GLY A 119 -26.80 -1.26 -16.70
N ASP A 120 -26.30 -0.36 -15.83
CA ASP A 120 -27.07 0.78 -15.33
C ASP A 120 -27.05 1.91 -16.37
N ARG A 121 -28.21 2.27 -16.93
CA ARG A 121 -28.35 3.19 -18.09
C ARG A 121 -27.67 4.54 -17.88
N ASP A 122 -27.77 5.10 -16.67
CA ASP A 122 -27.24 6.42 -16.33
C ASP A 122 -25.78 6.37 -15.85
N HIS A 123 -25.19 5.19 -15.82
CA HIS A 123 -23.80 5.07 -15.37
C HIS A 123 -22.83 5.55 -16.46
N PRO A 124 -21.79 6.36 -16.11
CA PRO A 124 -20.84 6.92 -17.09
C PRO A 124 -20.16 5.89 -18.00
N GLU A 125 -19.89 4.67 -17.51
CA GLU A 125 -19.35 3.59 -18.32
C GLU A 125 -20.33 3.17 -19.40
N VAL A 126 -21.60 2.97 -19.05
CA VAL A 126 -22.66 2.52 -19.97
C VAL A 126 -22.97 3.58 -21.01
N ILE A 127 -23.03 4.87 -20.61
CA ILE A 127 -23.13 6.01 -21.55
C ILE A 127 -21.97 5.98 -22.55
N GLY A 128 -20.76 5.77 -22.07
CA GLY A 128 -19.58 5.61 -22.92
C GLY A 128 -19.72 4.43 -23.89
N LEU A 129 -20.19 3.28 -23.43
CA LEU A 129 -20.38 2.07 -24.25
C LEU A 129 -21.44 2.26 -25.33
N LEU A 130 -22.57 2.90 -24.98
CA LEU A 130 -23.65 3.21 -25.92
C LEU A 130 -23.15 3.98 -27.15
N GLY A 131 -22.28 4.98 -26.94
CA GLY A 131 -21.71 5.77 -28.03
C GLY A 131 -20.95 4.94 -29.06
N TYR A 132 -20.32 3.82 -28.64
CA TYR A 132 -19.64 2.91 -29.57
C TYR A 132 -20.59 2.03 -30.39
N GLY A 133 -21.86 1.98 -30.01
CA GLY A 133 -22.90 1.20 -30.69
C GLY A 133 -23.37 1.81 -32.01
N ASN A 134 -23.02 3.07 -32.31
CA ASN A 134 -23.38 3.77 -33.55
C ASN A 134 -24.87 3.65 -33.89
N GLY A 135 -25.75 3.88 -32.92
CA GLY A 135 -27.19 3.76 -33.04
C GLY A 135 -27.75 2.32 -32.96
N ARG A 136 -26.89 1.31 -32.88
CA ARG A 136 -27.26 -0.13 -32.78
C ARG A 136 -26.90 -0.69 -31.42
N ALA A 137 -27.33 -0.04 -30.34
CA ALA A 137 -27.07 -0.53 -28.98
C ALA A 137 -28.30 -0.27 -28.08
N HIS A 138 -28.64 -1.25 -27.29
CA HIS A 138 -29.73 -1.19 -26.31
C HIS A 138 -29.16 -1.54 -24.92
N VAL A 139 -29.63 -0.80 -23.91
CA VAL A 139 -29.25 -1.08 -22.50
C VAL A 139 -30.42 -1.77 -21.82
N ILE A 140 -30.17 -2.85 -21.15
CA ILE A 140 -31.09 -3.57 -20.27
C ILE A 140 -30.44 -3.81 -18.92
N ASN A 141 -31.23 -3.89 -17.86
CA ASN A 141 -30.74 -4.15 -16.51
C ASN A 141 -31.59 -5.19 -15.75
N SER A 142 -32.62 -5.77 -16.36
CA SER A 142 -33.40 -6.84 -15.75
C SER A 142 -33.91 -7.84 -16.79
N LEU A 143 -34.41 -9.00 -16.31
CA LEU A 143 -34.96 -10.05 -17.16
C LEU A 143 -36.20 -9.57 -17.91
N GLU A 144 -37.05 -8.75 -17.27
CA GLU A 144 -38.30 -8.21 -17.85
C GLU A 144 -37.97 -7.30 -19.05
N GLU A 145 -36.84 -6.64 -19.06
CA GLU A 145 -36.41 -5.75 -20.14
C GLU A 145 -35.99 -6.50 -21.40
N VAL A 146 -35.71 -7.81 -21.30
CA VAL A 146 -35.36 -8.64 -22.47
C VAL A 146 -36.49 -8.64 -23.51
N SER A 147 -37.76 -8.58 -23.06
CA SER A 147 -38.91 -8.49 -23.96
C SER A 147 -38.98 -7.19 -24.76
N ARG A 148 -38.33 -6.11 -24.26
CA ARG A 148 -38.34 -4.79 -24.91
C ARG A 148 -37.23 -4.61 -25.96
N ILE A 149 -36.35 -5.60 -26.13
CA ILE A 149 -35.31 -5.55 -27.17
C ILE A 149 -36.02 -5.63 -28.52
N PRO A 150 -35.75 -4.72 -29.49
CA PRO A 150 -36.31 -4.79 -30.82
C PRO A 150 -35.90 -6.10 -31.53
N ASP A 151 -36.79 -6.61 -32.37
CA ASP A 151 -36.49 -7.76 -33.20
C ASP A 151 -35.38 -7.42 -34.20
N THR A 152 -34.32 -8.19 -34.18
CA THR A 152 -33.10 -7.98 -34.99
C THR A 152 -32.46 -9.32 -35.27
N GLU A 153 -31.89 -9.48 -36.49
CA GLU A 153 -31.32 -10.76 -36.93
C GLU A 153 -30.01 -11.13 -36.22
N LYS A 154 -29.20 -10.13 -35.84
CA LYS A 154 -27.85 -10.34 -35.28
C LYS A 154 -27.65 -9.55 -34.00
N VAL A 155 -27.56 -10.24 -32.91
CA VAL A 155 -27.35 -9.65 -31.58
C VAL A 155 -26.06 -10.13 -30.95
N PHE A 156 -25.49 -9.31 -30.10
CA PHE A 156 -24.48 -9.74 -29.15
C PHE A 156 -24.63 -9.06 -27.81
N LEU A 157 -24.21 -9.76 -26.75
CA LEU A 157 -24.31 -9.28 -25.37
C LEU A 157 -22.94 -8.92 -24.82
N VAL A 158 -22.91 -7.80 -24.10
CA VAL A 158 -21.82 -7.38 -23.23
C VAL A 158 -22.40 -6.86 -21.91
N ALA A 159 -21.64 -6.96 -20.82
CA ALA A 159 -22.01 -6.38 -19.54
C ALA A 159 -21.14 -5.16 -19.21
N GLN A 160 -21.71 -4.23 -18.44
CA GLN A 160 -20.96 -3.25 -17.67
C GLN A 160 -19.92 -3.98 -16.80
N THR A 161 -18.70 -3.49 -16.73
CA THR A 161 -17.59 -4.22 -16.07
C THR A 161 -17.81 -4.46 -14.57
N THR A 162 -18.75 -3.75 -13.96
CA THR A 162 -19.12 -3.86 -12.53
C THR A 162 -20.46 -4.59 -12.30
N GLN A 163 -21.01 -5.25 -13.32
CA GLN A 163 -22.29 -5.96 -13.22
C GLN A 163 -22.18 -7.20 -12.30
N ASP A 164 -23.33 -7.68 -11.81
CA ASP A 164 -23.42 -8.93 -11.08
C ASP A 164 -23.26 -10.14 -12.01
N GLU A 165 -22.44 -11.13 -11.60
CA GLU A 165 -22.12 -12.30 -12.42
C GLU A 165 -23.34 -13.22 -12.60
N GLU A 166 -24.14 -13.44 -11.55
CA GLU A 166 -25.31 -14.32 -11.58
C GLU A 166 -26.42 -13.69 -12.40
N LYS A 167 -26.75 -12.41 -12.11
CA LYS A 167 -27.74 -11.65 -12.89
C LYS A 167 -27.40 -11.61 -14.38
N TYR A 168 -26.12 -11.43 -14.73
CA TYR A 168 -25.70 -11.44 -16.14
C TYR A 168 -25.91 -12.79 -16.79
N ARG A 169 -25.67 -13.87 -16.07
CA ARG A 169 -25.90 -15.25 -16.57
C ARG A 169 -27.37 -15.49 -16.85
N ASP A 170 -28.25 -15.12 -15.92
CA ASP A 170 -29.72 -15.27 -16.10
C ASP A 170 -30.22 -14.47 -17.32
N ILE A 171 -29.68 -13.26 -17.51
CA ILE A 171 -30.01 -12.43 -18.69
C ILE A 171 -29.47 -13.06 -19.97
N ILE A 172 -28.28 -13.64 -19.97
CA ILE A 172 -27.75 -14.39 -21.14
C ILE A 172 -28.71 -15.51 -21.53
N GLU A 173 -29.15 -16.33 -20.57
CA GLU A 173 -30.10 -17.43 -20.83
C GLU A 173 -31.41 -16.93 -21.43
N ALA A 174 -31.98 -15.86 -20.88
CA ALA A 174 -33.24 -15.28 -21.39
C ALA A 174 -33.07 -14.67 -22.81
N VAL A 175 -31.92 -14.02 -23.07
CA VAL A 175 -31.64 -13.46 -24.40
C VAL A 175 -31.39 -14.56 -25.41
N MET A 176 -30.65 -15.63 -25.06
CA MET A 176 -30.43 -16.76 -25.96
C MET A 176 -31.72 -17.55 -26.26
N ALA A 177 -32.68 -17.62 -25.33
CA ALA A 177 -33.98 -18.18 -25.57
C ALA A 177 -34.77 -17.40 -26.62
N ARG A 178 -34.61 -16.07 -26.69
CA ARG A 178 -35.25 -15.21 -27.68
C ARG A 178 -34.44 -15.08 -28.98
N PHE A 179 -33.12 -15.05 -28.89
CA PHE A 179 -32.19 -14.89 -30.01
C PHE A 179 -31.17 -16.04 -29.98
N PRO A 180 -31.45 -17.21 -30.53
CA PRO A 180 -30.61 -18.40 -30.42
C PRO A 180 -29.19 -18.21 -30.98
N ASP A 181 -29.00 -17.35 -31.98
CA ASP A 181 -27.71 -17.06 -32.61
C ASP A 181 -26.97 -15.87 -31.95
N ALA A 182 -27.39 -15.40 -30.77
CA ALA A 182 -26.76 -14.31 -30.06
C ALA A 182 -25.32 -14.64 -29.63
N LEU A 183 -24.39 -13.75 -29.91
CA LEU A 183 -23.01 -13.88 -29.40
C LEU A 183 -22.94 -13.33 -27.97
N THR A 184 -22.28 -14.03 -27.08
CA THR A 184 -22.10 -13.62 -25.69
C THR A 184 -20.65 -13.37 -25.38
N PHE A 185 -20.36 -12.29 -24.65
CA PHE A 185 -19.00 -11.90 -24.24
C PHE A 185 -18.92 -11.74 -22.73
N ASP A 186 -18.01 -12.45 -22.11
CA ASP A 186 -17.67 -12.24 -20.70
C ASP A 186 -16.84 -10.95 -20.59
N THR A 187 -17.51 -9.87 -20.15
CA THR A 187 -16.94 -8.54 -20.03
C THR A 187 -16.93 -8.02 -18.59
N ILE A 188 -17.50 -8.77 -17.64
CA ILE A 188 -17.41 -8.43 -16.21
C ILE A 188 -15.95 -8.52 -15.78
N CYS A 189 -15.50 -7.52 -15.02
CA CYS A 189 -14.12 -7.46 -14.60
C CYS A 189 -13.79 -8.53 -13.54
N ASP A 190 -12.69 -9.28 -13.70
CA ASP A 190 -12.22 -10.28 -12.72
C ASP A 190 -12.14 -9.69 -11.30
N ALA A 191 -11.77 -8.39 -11.20
CA ALA A 191 -11.72 -7.70 -9.91
C ALA A 191 -13.12 -7.53 -9.29
N THR A 192 -14.18 -7.44 -10.10
CA THR A 192 -15.58 -7.41 -9.65
C THR A 192 -16.00 -8.80 -9.22
N ILE A 193 -15.81 -9.80 -10.07
CA ILE A 193 -16.16 -11.21 -9.79
C ILE A 193 -15.51 -11.68 -8.49
N ASN A 194 -14.20 -11.42 -8.33
CA ASN A 194 -13.48 -11.84 -7.12
C ASN A 194 -14.01 -11.17 -5.85
N ARG A 195 -14.44 -9.88 -5.89
CA ARG A 195 -15.06 -9.21 -4.75
C ARG A 195 -16.42 -9.81 -4.40
N GLN A 196 -17.24 -10.09 -5.40
CA GLN A 196 -18.54 -10.72 -5.21
C GLN A 196 -18.39 -12.11 -4.59
N LYS A 197 -17.50 -12.95 -5.12
CA LYS A 197 -17.18 -14.27 -4.55
C LYS A 197 -16.67 -14.19 -3.12
N GLU A 198 -15.85 -13.19 -2.82
CA GLU A 198 -15.28 -13.03 -1.48
C GLU A 198 -16.36 -12.63 -0.45
N ILE A 199 -17.33 -11.77 -0.81
CA ILE A 199 -18.48 -11.46 0.07
C ILE A 199 -19.28 -12.73 0.36
N ARG A 200 -19.61 -13.51 -0.66
CA ARG A 200 -20.32 -14.78 -0.47
C ARG A 200 -19.55 -15.74 0.44
N SER A 201 -18.22 -15.69 0.42
CA SER A 201 -17.39 -16.50 1.33
C SER A 201 -17.45 -16.06 2.80
N PHE A 202 -17.99 -14.89 3.12
CA PHE A 202 -18.19 -14.44 4.49
C PHE A 202 -19.37 -15.11 5.19
N ILE A 203 -20.28 -15.74 4.45
CA ILE A 203 -21.45 -16.45 4.99
C ILE A 203 -20.97 -17.49 6.02
N GLY A 204 -21.55 -17.45 7.22
CA GLY A 204 -21.18 -18.35 8.32
C GLY A 204 -19.79 -18.12 8.95
N GLN A 205 -19.06 -17.07 8.53
CA GLN A 205 -17.72 -16.77 9.02
C GLN A 205 -17.61 -15.41 9.72
N VAL A 206 -18.61 -14.56 9.59
CA VAL A 206 -18.70 -13.23 10.20
C VAL A 206 -20.12 -12.95 10.67
N ASP A 207 -20.26 -12.10 11.67
CA ASP A 207 -21.56 -11.71 12.23
C ASP A 207 -22.22 -10.59 11.43
N ALA A 208 -21.39 -9.75 10.77
CA ALA A 208 -21.85 -8.69 9.88
C ALA A 208 -20.76 -8.32 8.87
N VAL A 209 -21.15 -7.59 7.83
CA VAL A 209 -20.23 -7.05 6.81
C VAL A 209 -20.29 -5.53 6.81
N VAL A 210 -19.13 -4.90 6.85
CA VAL A 210 -18.95 -3.47 6.58
C VAL A 210 -18.39 -3.30 5.18
N VAL A 211 -19.14 -2.64 4.31
CA VAL A 211 -18.75 -2.32 2.93
C VAL A 211 -18.30 -0.87 2.87
N VAL A 212 -17.00 -0.65 2.64
CA VAL A 212 -16.40 0.69 2.59
C VAL A 212 -16.39 1.22 1.17
N GLY A 213 -16.92 2.42 0.95
CA GLY A 213 -16.84 3.11 -0.34
C GLY A 213 -18.00 4.04 -0.62
N GLY A 214 -17.85 4.85 -1.67
CA GLY A 214 -18.78 5.92 -2.01
C GLY A 214 -20.21 5.43 -2.24
N TYR A 215 -21.19 6.14 -1.68
CA TYR A 215 -22.62 5.85 -1.86
C TYR A 215 -23.08 5.94 -3.32
N HIS A 216 -22.36 6.65 -4.17
CA HIS A 216 -22.65 6.78 -5.60
C HIS A 216 -21.87 5.78 -6.47
N SER A 217 -21.03 4.93 -5.89
CA SER A 217 -20.26 3.91 -6.61
C SER A 217 -21.13 2.68 -6.93
N GLY A 218 -21.36 2.42 -8.22
CA GLY A 218 -22.13 1.25 -8.67
C GLY A 218 -21.55 -0.07 -8.15
N ASN A 219 -20.22 -0.23 -8.19
CA ASN A 219 -19.56 -1.43 -7.64
C ASN A 219 -19.79 -1.56 -6.12
N THR A 220 -19.74 -0.46 -5.35
CA THR A 220 -19.96 -0.52 -3.89
C THR A 220 -21.39 -0.88 -3.57
N LYS A 221 -22.38 -0.26 -4.23
CA LYS A 221 -23.80 -0.59 -4.10
C LYS A 221 -24.09 -2.06 -4.38
N ARG A 222 -23.46 -2.61 -5.43
CA ARG A 222 -23.60 -4.02 -5.79
C ARG A 222 -23.08 -4.95 -4.70
N LEU A 223 -21.93 -4.61 -4.09
CA LEU A 223 -21.37 -5.39 -2.97
C LEU A 223 -22.27 -5.36 -1.73
N VAL A 224 -22.91 -4.22 -1.44
CA VAL A 224 -23.91 -4.08 -0.36
C VAL A 224 -25.10 -4.98 -0.64
N GLN A 225 -25.66 -4.92 -1.86
CA GLN A 225 -26.79 -5.71 -2.27
C GLN A 225 -26.52 -7.22 -2.14
N ILE A 226 -25.40 -7.70 -2.69
CA ILE A 226 -25.00 -9.12 -2.60
C ILE A 226 -24.85 -9.58 -1.15
N SER A 227 -24.29 -8.73 -0.27
CA SER A 227 -24.16 -9.04 1.14
C SER A 227 -25.50 -9.16 1.85
N GLN A 228 -26.45 -8.28 1.52
CA GLN A 228 -27.82 -8.31 2.05
C GLN A 228 -28.61 -9.51 1.54
N GLU A 229 -28.53 -9.81 0.23
CA GLU A 229 -29.16 -10.99 -0.39
C GLU A 229 -28.61 -12.30 0.18
N ALA A 230 -27.34 -12.29 0.61
CA ALA A 230 -26.71 -13.42 1.32
C ALA A 230 -27.16 -13.55 2.80
N GLY A 231 -28.09 -12.70 3.27
CA GLY A 231 -28.63 -12.72 4.64
C GLY A 231 -27.67 -12.16 5.71
N LEU A 232 -26.61 -11.45 5.32
CA LEU A 232 -25.65 -10.88 6.26
C LEU A 232 -26.08 -9.47 6.69
N PRO A 233 -26.10 -9.14 8.00
CA PRO A 233 -26.20 -7.77 8.47
C PRO A 233 -25.13 -6.91 7.80
N THR A 234 -25.53 -5.88 7.05
CA THR A 234 -24.63 -5.13 6.18
C THR A 234 -24.67 -3.64 6.50
N PHE A 235 -23.48 -3.05 6.69
CA PHE A 235 -23.28 -1.63 6.94
C PHE A 235 -22.52 -1.03 5.76
N HIS A 236 -23.15 -0.07 5.07
CA HIS A 236 -22.47 0.70 4.02
C HIS A 236 -21.93 1.98 4.62
N VAL A 237 -20.63 2.22 4.51
CA VAL A 237 -19.94 3.40 5.07
C VAL A 237 -19.01 4.02 4.04
N GLU A 238 -18.95 5.35 3.98
CA GLU A 238 -17.91 6.05 3.21
C GLU A 238 -16.65 6.24 4.04
N THR A 239 -16.82 6.59 5.33
CA THR A 239 -15.73 6.88 6.25
C THR A 239 -15.94 6.15 7.59
N GLU A 240 -14.91 6.19 8.45
CA GLU A 240 -14.99 5.66 9.82
C GLU A 240 -16.03 6.37 10.69
N LYS A 241 -16.47 7.58 10.31
CA LYS A 241 -17.47 8.36 11.05
C LYS A 241 -18.90 7.82 10.86
N ASP A 242 -19.13 7.10 9.77
CA ASP A 242 -20.43 6.55 9.41
C ASP A 242 -20.71 5.20 10.11
N LEU A 243 -19.75 4.70 10.91
CA LEU A 243 -19.86 3.45 11.63
C LEU A 243 -20.91 3.53 12.75
N ASP A 244 -21.90 2.66 12.71
CA ASP A 244 -22.84 2.42 13.80
C ASP A 244 -22.16 1.56 14.90
N LYS A 245 -21.43 2.25 15.78
CA LYS A 245 -20.64 1.60 16.85
C LYS A 245 -21.51 0.85 17.85
N GLU A 246 -22.73 1.30 18.07
CA GLU A 246 -23.64 0.68 19.03
C GLU A 246 -24.08 -0.71 18.53
N ARG A 247 -24.57 -0.79 17.30
CA ARG A 247 -24.96 -2.06 16.69
C ARG A 247 -23.76 -3.00 16.49
N LEU A 248 -22.60 -2.48 16.09
CA LEU A 248 -21.39 -3.28 15.94
C LEU A 248 -20.87 -3.83 17.26
N SER A 249 -21.09 -3.15 18.41
CA SER A 249 -20.56 -3.58 19.71
C SER A 249 -21.10 -4.94 20.20
N SER A 250 -22.24 -5.37 19.69
CA SER A 250 -22.87 -6.67 19.99
C SER A 250 -22.29 -7.84 19.18
N MET A 251 -21.39 -7.56 18.22
CA MET A 251 -20.83 -8.53 17.30
C MET A 251 -19.40 -8.89 17.67
N GLU A 252 -18.95 -10.10 17.31
CA GLU A 252 -17.58 -10.57 17.63
C GLU A 252 -16.64 -10.48 16.43
N VAL A 253 -17.13 -10.89 15.24
CA VAL A 253 -16.36 -10.97 14.00
C VAL A 253 -17.01 -10.15 12.91
N ILE A 254 -16.34 -9.10 12.46
CA ILE A 254 -16.81 -8.23 11.40
C ILE A 254 -16.02 -8.50 10.12
N GLY A 255 -16.73 -8.82 9.03
CA GLY A 255 -16.18 -8.82 7.69
C GLY A 255 -16.05 -7.39 7.17
N VAL A 256 -14.91 -7.01 6.63
CA VAL A 256 -14.72 -5.69 6.00
C VAL A 256 -14.34 -5.89 4.55
N THR A 257 -15.10 -5.30 3.63
CA THR A 257 -14.79 -5.25 2.20
C THR A 257 -14.88 -3.83 1.69
N ALA A 258 -14.45 -3.59 0.44
CA ALA A 258 -14.45 -2.25 -0.10
C ALA A 258 -14.73 -2.21 -1.60
N GLY A 259 -15.35 -1.12 -2.05
CA GLY A 259 -15.54 -0.81 -3.46
C GLY A 259 -14.21 -0.68 -4.22
N ALA A 260 -14.26 -0.87 -5.54
CA ALA A 260 -13.09 -0.79 -6.43
C ALA A 260 -12.43 0.60 -6.48
N SER A 261 -13.16 1.64 -6.08
CA SER A 261 -12.71 3.05 -5.99
C SER A 261 -12.33 3.50 -4.58
N THR A 262 -12.18 2.56 -3.63
CA THR A 262 -11.87 2.86 -2.23
C THR A 262 -10.38 2.71 -1.96
N PRO A 263 -9.66 3.76 -1.52
CA PRO A 263 -8.25 3.68 -1.22
C PRO A 263 -7.95 2.98 0.10
N ASN A 264 -6.72 2.46 0.22
CA ASN A 264 -6.29 1.70 1.40
C ASN A 264 -6.37 2.51 2.70
N TRP A 265 -6.11 3.83 2.68
CA TRP A 265 -6.14 4.66 3.89
C TRP A 265 -7.56 4.77 4.48
N MET A 266 -8.61 4.86 3.64
CA MET A 266 -10.00 4.83 4.11
C MET A 266 -10.34 3.48 4.76
N ILE A 267 -9.94 2.38 4.11
CA ILE A 267 -10.17 1.03 4.64
C ILE A 267 -9.45 0.85 5.98
N LYS A 268 -8.21 1.31 6.08
CA LYS A 268 -7.43 1.25 7.33
C LYS A 268 -8.12 2.02 8.46
N ASN A 269 -8.62 3.24 8.19
CA ASN A 269 -9.35 4.02 9.18
C ASN A 269 -10.58 3.29 9.70
N VAL A 270 -11.39 2.74 8.79
CA VAL A 270 -12.60 1.98 9.16
C VAL A 270 -12.24 0.73 9.98
N VAL A 271 -11.23 -0.04 9.55
CA VAL A 271 -10.76 -1.23 10.27
C VAL A 271 -10.27 -0.87 11.67
N GLN A 272 -9.49 0.19 11.81
CA GLN A 272 -8.96 0.66 13.10
C GLN A 272 -10.09 1.07 14.04
N GLU A 273 -11.09 1.79 13.52
CA GLU A 273 -12.23 2.22 14.33
C GLU A 273 -13.08 1.03 14.79
N ILE A 274 -13.29 0.03 13.93
CA ILE A 274 -13.96 -1.23 14.30
C ILE A 274 -13.15 -1.97 15.37
N GLU A 275 -11.83 -2.10 15.20
CA GLU A 275 -10.96 -2.76 16.19
C GLU A 275 -10.92 -2.03 17.55
N ALA A 276 -11.21 -0.73 17.56
CA ALA A 276 -11.31 0.08 18.78
C ALA A 276 -12.63 -0.09 19.53
N ILE A 277 -13.69 -0.59 18.88
CA ILE A 277 -14.99 -0.85 19.52
C ILE A 277 -14.80 -1.93 20.60
N ARG A 278 -15.34 -1.65 21.80
CA ARG A 278 -15.25 -2.55 22.94
C ARG A 278 -16.16 -3.76 22.73
N THR A 279 -15.60 -4.95 22.86
CA THR A 279 -16.39 -6.19 22.97
C THR A 279 -16.55 -6.59 24.43
N ARG A 280 -17.67 -7.23 24.76
CA ARG A 280 -17.98 -7.68 26.15
C ARG A 280 -16.98 -8.70 26.71
N GLN A 281 -16.19 -9.37 25.87
CA GLN A 281 -15.31 -10.48 26.26
C GLN A 281 -13.83 -10.09 26.46
N GLU A 282 -13.40 -8.83 26.18
CA GLU A 282 -12.00 -8.45 26.37
C GLU A 282 -11.63 -8.33 27.85
N THR A 283 -10.71 -9.19 28.32
CA THR A 283 -10.15 -9.08 29.67
C THR A 283 -9.30 -7.81 29.80
N PHE A 284 -9.25 -7.23 31.01
CA PHE A 284 -8.42 -6.05 31.30
C PHE A 284 -6.95 -6.27 30.93
N PHE A 285 -6.39 -7.44 31.30
CA PHE A 285 -4.99 -7.78 31.04
C PHE A 285 -4.69 -7.93 29.54
N GLY A 286 -5.57 -8.62 28.78
CA GLY A 286 -5.42 -8.74 27.32
C GLY A 286 -5.42 -7.39 26.61
N ARG A 287 -6.27 -6.47 27.09
CA ARG A 287 -6.31 -5.10 26.56
C ARG A 287 -5.04 -4.31 26.87
N TRP A 288 -4.53 -4.44 28.09
CA TRP A 288 -3.29 -3.78 28.50
C TRP A 288 -2.11 -4.23 27.64
N ILE A 289 -1.93 -5.54 27.41
CA ILE A 289 -0.89 -6.09 26.52
C ILE A 289 -1.06 -5.55 25.10
N LYS A 290 -2.27 -5.57 24.55
CA LYS A 290 -2.56 -5.06 23.21
C LYS A 290 -2.20 -3.57 23.09
N ASN A 291 -2.57 -2.76 24.09
CA ASN A 291 -2.27 -1.33 24.10
C ASN A 291 -0.77 -1.06 24.29
N ALA A 292 -0.08 -1.80 25.14
CA ALA A 292 1.36 -1.68 25.35
C ALA A 292 2.13 -2.05 24.05
N PHE A 293 1.76 -3.15 23.41
CA PHE A 293 2.33 -3.55 22.11
C PHE A 293 2.08 -2.49 21.02
N LYS A 294 0.85 -1.96 20.94
CA LYS A 294 0.48 -0.89 20.02
C LYS A 294 1.28 0.38 20.29
N PHE A 295 1.46 0.75 21.56
CA PHE A 295 2.30 1.87 21.95
C PHE A 295 3.75 1.68 21.48
N MET A 296 4.35 0.52 21.72
CA MET A 296 5.72 0.19 21.29
C MET A 296 5.87 0.29 19.77
N LEU A 297 4.88 -0.19 19.01
CA LEU A 297 4.90 -0.12 17.55
C LEU A 297 4.75 1.32 17.03
N LEU A 298 3.78 2.07 17.56
CA LEU A 298 3.50 3.45 17.12
C LEU A 298 4.60 4.44 17.49
N SER A 299 5.24 4.25 18.65
CA SER A 299 6.34 5.10 19.14
C SER A 299 7.70 4.79 18.49
N ASN A 300 7.82 3.75 17.66
CA ASN A 300 9.07 3.18 17.13
C ASN A 300 9.99 2.53 18.20
N LEU A 301 9.51 2.31 19.42
CA LEU A 301 10.26 1.55 20.42
C LEU A 301 10.50 0.11 19.98
N LEU A 302 9.53 -0.53 19.32
CA LEU A 302 9.68 -1.89 18.80
C LEU A 302 10.87 -1.98 17.82
N VAL A 303 11.02 -1.03 16.92
CA VAL A 303 12.13 -0.94 15.96
C VAL A 303 13.46 -0.76 16.70
N ALA A 304 13.51 0.09 17.73
CA ALA A 304 14.70 0.34 18.51
C ALA A 304 15.17 -0.89 19.28
N PHE A 305 14.24 -1.62 19.93
CA PHE A 305 14.54 -2.91 20.55
C PHE A 305 14.95 -3.97 19.53
N GLY A 306 14.37 -3.94 18.32
CA GLY A 306 14.83 -4.76 17.20
C GLY A 306 16.28 -4.46 16.84
N GLY A 307 16.69 -3.18 16.84
CA GLY A 307 18.07 -2.76 16.65
C GLY A 307 19.02 -3.26 17.74
N PHE A 308 18.56 -3.22 19.01
CA PHE A 308 19.29 -3.83 20.12
C PHE A 308 19.53 -5.33 19.90
N ALA A 309 18.47 -6.07 19.60
CA ALA A 309 18.54 -7.50 19.36
C ALA A 309 19.46 -7.86 18.17
N LEU A 310 19.38 -7.06 17.11
CA LEU A 310 20.21 -7.23 15.93
C LEU A 310 21.69 -6.91 16.21
N ALA A 311 21.99 -5.89 17.03
CA ALA A 311 23.36 -5.56 17.44
C ALA A 311 23.99 -6.70 18.25
N HIS A 312 23.21 -7.33 19.13
CA HIS A 312 23.64 -8.51 19.85
C HIS A 312 23.95 -9.69 18.90
N ALA A 313 23.05 -9.96 17.93
CA ALA A 313 23.29 -11.01 16.93
C ALA A 313 24.52 -10.73 16.05
N ALA A 314 24.75 -9.48 15.68
CA ALA A 314 25.91 -9.05 14.90
C ALA A 314 27.23 -9.22 15.67
N SER A 315 27.22 -8.99 16.99
CA SER A 315 28.38 -9.24 17.85
C SER A 315 28.75 -10.73 17.85
N VAL A 316 27.78 -11.63 18.04
CA VAL A 316 28.01 -13.09 17.99
C VAL A 316 28.47 -13.54 16.61
N LEU A 317 27.87 -13.02 15.53
CA LEU A 317 28.24 -13.37 14.15
C LEU A 317 29.67 -12.97 13.82
N SER A 318 30.11 -11.79 14.27
CA SER A 318 31.47 -11.31 14.04
C SER A 318 32.51 -11.94 14.97
N GLY A 319 32.13 -12.82 15.89
CA GLY A 319 33.03 -13.45 16.86
C GLY A 319 33.49 -12.53 17.98
N ARG A 320 32.84 -11.39 18.17
CA ARG A 320 33.08 -10.45 19.26
C ARG A 320 32.42 -10.99 20.54
N THR A 321 33.09 -10.77 21.69
CA THR A 321 32.47 -11.02 22.98
C THR A 321 31.25 -10.11 23.12
N PRO A 322 30.03 -10.67 23.25
CA PRO A 322 28.84 -9.88 23.37
C PRO A 322 28.85 -9.05 24.66
N ASP A 323 28.46 -7.80 24.52
CA ASP A 323 28.29 -6.83 25.59
C ASP A 323 26.87 -6.22 25.50
N LEU A 324 26.49 -5.43 26.49
CA LEU A 324 25.23 -4.69 26.47
C LEU A 324 25.39 -3.25 26.00
N ILE A 325 26.61 -2.71 25.91
CA ILE A 325 26.86 -1.29 25.64
C ILE A 325 26.54 -0.97 24.19
N HIS A 326 27.05 -1.77 23.22
CA HIS A 326 26.76 -1.55 21.79
C HIS A 326 25.30 -1.79 21.42
N PRO A 327 24.61 -2.84 21.91
CA PRO A 327 23.17 -2.98 21.77
C PRO A 327 22.39 -1.79 22.34
N CYS A 328 22.75 -1.27 23.52
CA CYS A 328 22.12 -0.09 24.10
C CYS A 328 22.39 1.16 23.25
N LEU A 329 23.61 1.34 22.73
CA LEU A 329 23.95 2.42 21.81
C LEU A 329 23.08 2.35 20.54
N ALA A 330 22.94 1.16 19.96
CA ALA A 330 22.09 0.94 18.79
C ALA A 330 20.61 1.27 19.10
N LEU A 331 20.07 0.82 20.24
CA LEU A 331 18.72 1.13 20.67
C LEU A 331 18.50 2.63 20.78
N LEU A 332 19.35 3.34 21.51
CA LEU A 332 19.21 4.77 21.75
C LEU A 332 19.32 5.58 20.46
N TYR A 333 20.32 5.29 19.63
CA TYR A 333 20.52 5.99 18.38
C TYR A 333 19.38 5.76 17.38
N ILE A 334 18.98 4.50 17.18
CA ILE A 334 17.91 4.12 16.26
C ILE A 334 16.58 4.74 16.70
N TYR A 335 16.26 4.69 18.01
CA TYR A 335 15.06 5.33 18.53
C TYR A 335 15.05 6.84 18.24
N ALA A 336 16.13 7.53 18.62
CA ALA A 336 16.26 8.96 18.41
C ALA A 336 16.08 9.34 16.93
N MET A 337 16.81 8.66 16.04
CA MET A 337 16.75 8.96 14.60
C MET A 337 15.39 8.67 13.99
N HIS A 338 14.72 7.55 14.35
CA HIS A 338 13.39 7.25 13.85
C HIS A 338 12.33 8.24 14.33
N VAL A 339 12.38 8.65 15.60
CA VAL A 339 11.43 9.60 16.16
C VAL A 339 11.66 11.00 15.59
N LEU A 340 12.89 11.51 15.62
CA LEU A 340 13.20 12.88 15.19
C LEU A 340 13.01 13.06 13.68
N ASN A 341 13.46 12.10 12.85
CA ASN A 341 13.27 12.17 11.40
C ASN A 341 11.78 12.19 11.02
N ARG A 342 10.91 11.52 11.79
CA ARG A 342 9.49 11.53 11.51
C ARG A 342 8.84 12.91 11.72
N PHE A 343 9.34 13.73 12.64
CA PHE A 343 8.90 15.13 12.76
C PHE A 343 9.39 16.00 11.61
N LEU A 344 10.49 15.63 10.96
CA LEU A 344 11.00 16.30 9.76
C LEU A 344 10.26 15.85 8.48
N ASP A 345 9.56 14.69 8.52
CA ASP A 345 8.76 14.16 7.42
C ASP A 345 7.32 14.65 7.50
N LYS A 346 7.01 15.72 6.75
CA LYS A 346 5.64 16.27 6.69
C LYS A 346 4.87 15.63 5.52
N GLY A 347 3.68 15.07 5.80
CA GLY A 347 2.62 14.81 4.83
C GLY A 347 2.31 13.34 4.54
N ALA A 348 3.26 12.51 4.11
CA ALA A 348 3.02 11.11 3.68
C ALA A 348 2.42 10.23 4.79
N SER A 349 2.77 10.48 6.05
CA SER A 349 2.30 9.67 7.18
C SER A 349 0.79 9.72 7.39
N THR A 350 0.12 10.82 7.01
CA THR A 350 -1.33 10.96 7.18
C THR A 350 -2.10 9.97 6.30
N TYR A 351 -1.61 9.67 5.11
CA TYR A 351 -2.23 8.73 4.18
C TYR A 351 -1.71 7.30 4.34
N ASN A 352 -0.45 7.13 4.72
CA ASN A 352 0.17 5.80 4.86
C ASN A 352 -0.21 5.10 6.16
N ASP A 353 -0.21 5.86 7.27
CA ASP A 353 -0.48 5.36 8.62
C ASP A 353 -1.19 6.46 9.45
N PRO A 354 -2.52 6.63 9.24
CA PRO A 354 -3.30 7.67 9.91
C PRO A 354 -3.25 7.54 11.43
N GLU A 355 -3.21 6.30 11.94
CA GLU A 355 -3.14 6.03 13.38
C GLU A 355 -1.84 6.53 13.98
N ARG A 356 -0.71 6.20 13.37
CA ARG A 356 0.60 6.68 13.81
C ARG A 356 0.72 8.20 13.68
N ALA A 357 0.15 8.78 12.62
CA ALA A 357 0.09 10.24 12.45
C ALA A 357 -0.71 10.92 13.58
N SER A 358 -1.84 10.34 13.96
CA SER A 358 -2.66 10.80 15.08
C SER A 358 -1.93 10.64 16.43
N PHE A 359 -1.29 9.49 16.64
CA PHE A 359 -0.47 9.22 17.82
C PHE A 359 0.66 10.24 17.98
N TYR A 360 1.40 10.55 16.90
CA TYR A 360 2.48 11.54 16.92
C TYR A 360 1.98 12.95 17.19
N ARG A 361 0.79 13.32 16.70
CA ARG A 361 0.17 14.63 17.04
C ARG A 361 -0.20 14.70 18.52
N ARG A 362 -0.83 13.65 19.05
CA ARG A 362 -1.28 13.59 20.45
C ARG A 362 -0.14 13.56 21.46
N HIS A 363 0.95 12.84 21.16
CA HIS A 363 2.09 12.64 22.07
C HIS A 363 3.33 13.42 21.62
N ARG A 364 3.15 14.52 20.89
CA ARG A 364 4.23 15.27 20.25
C ARG A 364 5.36 15.65 21.20
N VAL A 365 5.05 16.28 22.34
CA VAL A 365 6.04 16.76 23.31
C VAL A 365 6.82 15.59 23.90
N PHE A 366 6.12 14.55 24.34
CA PHE A 366 6.74 13.34 24.89
C PHE A 366 7.72 12.71 23.90
N LEU A 367 7.32 12.53 22.64
CA LEU A 367 8.16 11.90 21.61
C LEU A 367 9.38 12.76 21.26
N ILE A 368 9.23 14.08 21.16
CA ILE A 368 10.37 14.98 20.91
C ILE A 368 11.36 14.91 22.07
N LEU A 369 10.89 15.01 23.31
CA LEU A 369 11.76 14.95 24.48
C LEU A 369 12.45 13.58 24.62
N SER A 370 11.70 12.48 24.48
CA SER A 370 12.27 11.14 24.54
C SER A 370 13.29 10.89 23.42
N GLY A 371 13.04 11.33 22.20
CA GLY A 371 13.99 11.27 21.10
C GLY A 371 15.24 12.11 21.35
N PHE A 372 15.09 13.31 21.90
CA PHE A 372 16.20 14.18 22.25
C PHE A 372 17.08 13.59 23.38
N PHE A 373 16.47 13.15 24.48
CA PHE A 373 17.20 12.48 25.57
C PHE A 373 17.86 11.18 25.13
N SER A 374 17.22 10.42 24.23
CA SER A 374 17.81 9.22 23.66
C SER A 374 19.06 9.54 22.81
N MET A 375 19.03 10.64 22.06
CA MET A 375 20.19 11.11 21.30
C MET A 375 21.34 11.53 22.24
N ILE A 376 21.02 12.28 23.30
CA ILE A 376 22.02 12.64 24.32
C ILE A 376 22.62 11.38 24.95
N GLY A 377 21.77 10.40 25.31
CA GLY A 377 22.23 9.14 25.87
C GLY A 377 23.13 8.36 24.90
N ALA A 378 22.79 8.34 23.60
CA ALA A 378 23.63 7.72 22.57
C ALA A 378 24.99 8.42 22.45
N LEU A 379 25.03 9.76 22.46
CA LEU A 379 26.27 10.53 22.42
C LEU A 379 27.12 10.33 23.68
N ALA A 380 26.48 10.34 24.86
CA ALA A 380 27.18 10.09 26.12
C ALA A 380 27.78 8.68 26.18
N LEU A 381 27.02 7.67 25.74
CA LEU A 381 27.48 6.29 25.70
C LEU A 381 28.61 6.09 24.67
N SER A 382 28.51 6.76 23.51
CA SER A 382 29.54 6.74 22.49
C SER A 382 30.83 7.44 22.96
N TYR A 383 30.72 8.52 23.76
CA TYR A 383 31.89 9.18 24.38
C TYR A 383 32.58 8.28 25.41
N TYR A 384 31.77 7.53 26.19
CA TYR A 384 32.30 6.54 27.13
C TYR A 384 33.09 5.43 26.42
N LEU A 385 32.66 4.98 25.23
CA LEU A 385 33.35 3.98 24.41
C LEU A 385 34.63 4.53 23.75
N GLY A 386 34.73 5.85 23.56
CA GLY A 386 35.91 6.52 23.02
C GLY A 386 35.60 7.72 22.13
N THR A 387 36.52 8.65 22.05
CA THR A 387 36.35 9.89 21.28
C THR A 387 36.14 9.65 19.80
N THR A 388 36.78 8.63 19.22
CA THR A 388 36.58 8.25 17.80
C THR A 388 35.15 7.81 17.54
N ILE A 389 34.58 6.97 18.42
CA ILE A 389 33.18 6.48 18.32
C ILE A 389 32.21 7.64 18.51
N PHE A 390 32.51 8.56 19.46
CA PHE A 390 31.70 9.76 19.64
C PHE A 390 31.63 10.61 18.35
N PHE A 391 32.78 10.90 17.72
CA PHE A 391 32.76 11.67 16.47
C PHE A 391 32.09 10.91 15.31
N ALA A 392 32.20 9.59 15.27
CA ALA A 392 31.49 8.77 14.28
C ALA A 392 29.96 8.86 14.47
N ILE A 393 29.45 8.73 15.70
CA ILE A 393 28.02 8.86 16.02
C ILE A 393 27.53 10.30 15.77
N ALA A 394 28.29 11.30 16.16
CA ALA A 394 27.98 12.70 15.87
C ALA A 394 27.90 12.96 14.36
N GLY A 395 28.86 12.46 13.59
CA GLY A 395 28.89 12.55 12.13
C GLY A 395 27.68 11.85 11.49
N LEU A 396 27.37 10.62 11.90
CA LEU A 396 26.18 9.90 11.44
C LEU A 396 24.88 10.66 11.77
N SER A 397 24.80 11.29 12.94
CA SER A 397 23.64 12.10 13.35
C SER A 397 23.48 13.33 12.47
N ILE A 398 24.57 14.05 12.20
CA ILE A 398 24.59 15.21 11.30
C ILE A 398 24.17 14.78 9.88
N LEU A 399 24.74 13.70 9.36
CA LEU A 399 24.36 13.16 8.04
C LEU A 399 22.88 12.79 7.98
N GLY A 400 22.33 12.18 9.03
CA GLY A 400 20.92 11.83 9.13
C GLY A 400 19.98 13.05 9.16
N ILE A 401 20.40 14.17 9.75
CA ILE A 401 19.68 15.44 9.74
C ILE A 401 19.77 16.07 8.34
N ILE A 402 20.97 16.20 7.78
CA ILE A 402 21.22 16.77 6.43
C ILE A 402 20.40 16.01 5.38
N TYR A 403 20.34 14.69 5.48
CA TYR A 403 19.56 13.83 4.61
C TYR A 403 18.08 14.26 4.51
N SER A 404 17.50 14.75 5.61
CA SER A 404 16.10 15.17 5.71
C SER A 404 15.86 16.66 5.40
N LEU A 405 16.90 17.47 5.35
CA LEU A 405 16.81 18.91 5.08
C LEU A 405 16.89 19.20 3.56
N PRO A 406 16.25 20.30 3.09
CA PRO A 406 16.39 20.76 1.72
C PRO A 406 17.80 21.32 1.50
N ILE A 407 18.63 20.63 0.72
CA ILE A 407 20.01 21.04 0.42
C ILE A 407 20.04 22.04 -0.74
N VAL A 408 19.10 21.90 -1.70
CA VAL A 408 19.05 22.77 -2.88
C VAL A 408 18.35 24.09 -2.52
N PRO A 409 19.04 25.25 -2.61
CA PRO A 409 18.44 26.56 -2.42
C PRO A 409 17.22 26.78 -3.32
N VAL A 410 16.27 27.57 -2.86
CA VAL A 410 15.01 27.86 -3.61
C VAL A 410 15.30 28.37 -5.02
N SER A 411 16.32 29.21 -5.17
CA SER A 411 16.77 29.79 -6.45
C SER A 411 17.26 28.77 -7.47
N LEU A 412 17.78 27.62 -7.04
CA LEU A 412 18.34 26.57 -7.90
C LEU A 412 17.41 25.37 -8.10
N ARG A 413 16.22 25.36 -7.51
CA ARG A 413 15.27 24.24 -7.61
C ARG A 413 14.75 23.97 -9.01
N HIS A 414 14.82 24.97 -9.91
CA HIS A 414 14.46 24.80 -11.32
C HIS A 414 15.48 23.96 -12.10
N LEU A 415 16.74 23.89 -11.62
CA LEU A 415 17.81 23.12 -12.26
C LEU A 415 17.91 21.68 -11.70
N TRP A 416 17.41 21.43 -10.49
CA TRP A 416 17.54 20.14 -9.82
C TRP A 416 16.16 19.55 -9.52
N ARG A 417 15.96 18.30 -9.95
CA ARG A 417 14.69 17.58 -9.79
C ARG A 417 14.34 17.32 -8.32
N TYR A 418 15.35 17.10 -7.47
CA TYR A 418 15.16 16.74 -6.06
C TYR A 418 15.71 17.84 -5.14
N SER A 419 14.90 18.24 -4.13
CA SER A 419 15.31 19.26 -3.17
C SER A 419 16.07 18.70 -1.95
N LYS A 420 15.84 17.44 -1.62
CA LYS A 420 16.43 16.71 -0.49
C LYS A 420 17.02 15.40 -0.99
N ILE A 421 18.05 14.88 -0.29
CA ILE A 421 18.62 13.58 -0.62
C ILE A 421 17.57 12.47 -0.50
N LYS A 422 16.70 12.54 0.51
CA LYS A 422 15.63 11.55 0.73
C LYS A 422 14.57 11.50 -0.38
N ASP A 423 14.46 12.53 -1.21
CA ASP A 423 13.53 12.58 -2.33
C ASP A 423 14.05 11.76 -3.54
N ILE A 424 15.35 11.38 -3.52
CA ILE A 424 15.94 10.52 -4.55
C ILE A 424 15.41 9.09 -4.38
N PRO A 425 14.84 8.47 -5.42
CA PRO A 425 14.26 7.12 -5.34
C PRO A 425 15.23 6.09 -4.77
N GLY A 426 14.77 5.37 -3.73
CA GLY A 426 15.57 4.33 -3.07
C GLY A 426 16.62 4.84 -2.08
N SER A 427 16.92 6.15 -2.03
CA SER A 427 17.91 6.71 -1.10
C SER A 427 17.51 6.48 0.36
N LYS A 428 16.21 6.57 0.67
CA LYS A 428 15.67 6.34 2.02
C LYS A 428 15.98 4.93 2.51
N THR A 429 15.64 3.92 1.72
CA THR A 429 15.90 2.51 2.02
C THR A 429 17.39 2.22 2.15
N LEU A 430 18.19 2.74 1.20
CA LEU A 430 19.64 2.57 1.17
C LEU A 430 20.33 3.23 2.37
N SER A 431 19.99 4.49 2.66
CA SER A 431 20.63 5.24 3.75
C SER A 431 20.34 4.64 5.13
N VAL A 432 19.09 4.16 5.36
CA VAL A 432 18.75 3.48 6.60
C VAL A 432 19.54 2.19 6.76
N ALA A 433 19.63 1.37 5.71
CA ALA A 433 20.36 0.10 5.75
C ALA A 433 21.87 0.32 5.95
N LEU A 434 22.46 1.33 5.30
CA LEU A 434 23.87 1.70 5.49
C LEU A 434 24.11 2.20 6.92
N ALA A 435 23.28 3.11 7.43
CA ALA A 435 23.44 3.67 8.77
C ALA A 435 23.37 2.59 9.86
N TRP A 436 22.41 1.64 9.75
CA TRP A 436 22.34 0.52 10.69
C TRP A 436 23.51 -0.44 10.56
N GLY A 437 23.94 -0.76 9.33
CA GLY A 437 25.10 -1.61 9.10
C GLY A 437 26.38 -1.02 9.68
N VAL A 438 26.61 0.28 9.47
CA VAL A 438 27.76 1.00 10.06
C VAL A 438 27.68 1.01 11.58
N LEU A 439 26.54 1.45 12.14
CA LEU A 439 26.32 1.55 13.59
C LEU A 439 26.52 0.22 14.30
N ILE A 440 25.96 -0.85 13.76
CA ILE A 440 25.88 -2.16 14.43
C ILE A 440 27.13 -2.99 14.22
N SER A 441 27.71 -2.97 13.00
CA SER A 441 28.76 -3.92 12.63
C SER A 441 30.12 -3.30 12.44
N LEU A 442 30.24 -2.03 11.97
CA LEU A 442 31.52 -1.41 11.68
C LEU A 442 32.01 -0.49 12.80
N LEU A 443 31.09 0.17 13.52
CA LEU A 443 31.45 1.07 14.61
C LEU A 443 32.30 0.37 15.70
N PRO A 444 32.00 -0.88 16.10
CA PRO A 444 32.81 -1.60 17.07
C PRO A 444 34.27 -1.86 16.64
N LEU A 445 34.60 -1.75 15.33
CA LEU A 445 35.98 -1.85 14.84
C LEU A 445 36.85 -0.65 15.21
N LEU A 446 36.24 0.46 15.61
CA LEU A 446 36.97 1.66 16.08
C LEU A 446 37.54 1.49 17.49
N GLU A 447 37.15 0.42 18.19
CA GLU A 447 37.79 0.03 19.44
C GLU A 447 39.07 -0.74 19.16
N PRO A 448 40.07 -0.69 20.06
CA PRO A 448 41.29 -1.49 19.96
C PRO A 448 40.95 -2.97 20.24
N THR A 449 40.34 -3.64 19.28
CA THR A 449 39.93 -5.04 19.40
C THR A 449 40.64 -5.91 18.37
N SER A 450 40.78 -7.22 18.66
CA SER A 450 41.34 -8.23 17.75
C SER A 450 40.33 -8.69 16.69
N LEU A 451 39.29 -7.90 16.38
CA LEU A 451 38.22 -8.28 15.48
C LEU A 451 38.73 -8.45 14.04
N ALA A 452 38.42 -9.59 13.44
CA ALA A 452 38.76 -9.85 12.03
C ALA A 452 37.88 -9.01 11.09
N TRP A 453 38.51 -8.16 10.28
CA TRP A 453 37.80 -7.35 9.26
C TRP A 453 36.86 -8.14 8.37
N PRO A 454 37.19 -9.37 7.88
CA PRO A 454 36.25 -10.15 7.05
C PRO A 454 34.96 -10.50 7.76
N ALA A 455 35.01 -10.87 9.05
CA ALA A 455 33.82 -11.19 9.83
C ALA A 455 32.97 -9.95 10.10
N ALA A 456 33.57 -8.79 10.33
CA ALA A 456 32.86 -7.53 10.51
C ALA A 456 32.18 -7.07 9.21
N ILE A 457 32.85 -7.19 8.07
CA ILE A 457 32.26 -6.88 6.75
C ILE A 457 31.07 -7.82 6.47
N LEU A 458 31.19 -9.10 6.78
CA LEU A 458 30.08 -10.04 6.60
C LEU A 458 28.92 -9.71 7.53
N SER A 459 29.19 -9.37 8.79
CA SER A 459 28.18 -8.90 9.73
C SER A 459 27.48 -7.63 9.20
N PHE A 460 28.25 -6.69 8.64
CA PHE A 460 27.70 -5.51 7.97
C PHE A 460 26.79 -5.89 6.80
N LEU A 461 27.21 -6.79 5.91
CA LEU A 461 26.39 -7.22 4.76
C LEU A 461 25.11 -7.95 5.20
N PHE A 462 25.18 -8.74 6.29
CA PHE A 462 24.01 -9.36 6.89
C PHE A 462 23.03 -8.32 7.41
N VAL A 463 23.48 -7.40 8.28
CA VAL A 463 22.65 -6.32 8.84
C VAL A 463 22.08 -5.44 7.73
N PHE A 464 22.92 -5.01 6.78
CA PHE A 464 22.51 -4.23 5.63
C PHE A 464 21.40 -4.91 4.83
N SER A 465 21.55 -6.19 4.51
CA SER A 465 20.59 -6.95 3.70
C SER A 465 19.22 -7.02 4.36
N ILE A 466 19.15 -7.38 5.64
CA ILE A 466 17.87 -7.55 6.34
C ILE A 466 17.18 -6.20 6.62
N VAL A 467 17.95 -5.15 6.95
CA VAL A 467 17.41 -3.80 7.14
C VAL A 467 16.94 -3.19 5.81
N TYR A 468 17.67 -3.45 4.72
CA TYR A 468 17.24 -3.04 3.38
C TYR A 468 15.91 -3.70 2.98
N VAL A 469 15.82 -5.03 3.15
CA VAL A 469 14.59 -5.78 2.84
C VAL A 469 13.41 -5.26 3.67
N ARG A 470 13.62 -5.07 4.98
CA ARG A 470 12.61 -4.47 5.88
C ARG A 470 12.15 -3.10 5.39
N SER A 471 13.09 -2.19 5.12
CA SER A 471 12.76 -0.81 4.74
C SER A 471 12.05 -0.74 3.40
N ALA A 472 12.49 -1.52 2.40
CA ALA A 472 11.83 -1.59 1.10
C ALA A 472 10.44 -2.24 1.16
N LEU A 473 10.20 -3.21 2.05
CA LEU A 473 8.87 -3.74 2.30
C LEU A 473 7.93 -2.67 2.85
N PHE A 474 8.40 -1.84 3.79
CA PHE A 474 7.61 -0.72 4.30
C PHE A 474 7.31 0.32 3.20
N ASP A 475 8.25 0.61 2.30
CA ASP A 475 7.99 1.46 1.14
C ASP A 475 6.91 0.85 0.22
N ILE A 476 6.91 -0.49 0.02
CA ILE A 476 5.84 -1.18 -0.73
C ILE A 476 4.49 -1.04 -0.02
N PHE A 477 4.43 -1.13 1.32
CA PHE A 477 3.17 -0.98 2.08
C PHE A 477 2.63 0.46 2.03
N GLN A 478 3.47 1.43 1.72
CA GLN A 478 3.20 2.87 1.75
C GLN A 478 3.04 3.51 0.37
N VAL A 479 3.14 2.75 -0.73
CA VAL A 479 3.11 3.26 -2.12
C VAL A 479 1.97 4.25 -2.40
N GLN A 480 0.75 4.00 -1.89
CA GLN A 480 -0.39 4.87 -2.19
C GLN A 480 -0.24 6.26 -1.57
N GLY A 481 0.15 6.35 -0.31
CA GLY A 481 0.33 7.63 0.35
C GLY A 481 1.57 8.38 -0.15
N ASP A 482 2.65 7.67 -0.45
CA ASP A 482 3.86 8.26 -1.02
C ASP A 482 3.56 8.89 -2.40
N LEU A 483 2.77 8.21 -3.24
CA LEU A 483 2.32 8.73 -4.53
C LEU A 483 1.44 9.98 -4.36
N ILE A 484 0.53 9.98 -3.37
CA ILE A 484 -0.32 11.14 -3.06
C ILE A 484 0.53 12.36 -2.70
N VAL A 485 1.57 12.17 -1.89
CA VAL A 485 2.43 13.28 -1.43
C VAL A 485 3.49 13.68 -2.46
N GLY A 486 3.74 12.82 -3.44
CA GLY A 486 4.74 13.04 -4.48
C GLY A 486 6.15 12.59 -4.08
N VAL A 487 6.26 11.67 -3.13
CA VAL A 487 7.55 11.06 -2.74
C VAL A 487 7.86 9.90 -3.68
N GLU A 488 8.96 9.98 -4.40
CA GLU A 488 9.40 8.93 -5.33
C GLU A 488 10.18 7.84 -4.58
N THR A 489 9.46 6.85 -4.05
CA THR A 489 10.06 5.65 -3.44
C THR A 489 10.45 4.60 -4.47
N LEU A 490 11.28 3.64 -4.07
CA LEU A 490 11.73 2.55 -4.94
C LEU A 490 10.58 1.82 -5.66
N PRO A 491 9.48 1.40 -4.97
CA PRO A 491 8.37 0.73 -5.62
C PRO A 491 7.54 1.63 -6.54
N ILE A 492 7.58 2.95 -6.37
CA ILE A 492 6.93 3.89 -7.30
C ILE A 492 7.69 3.95 -8.63
N VAL A 493 9.02 3.99 -8.59
CA VAL A 493 9.86 4.13 -9.78
C VAL A 493 10.04 2.81 -10.53
N LEU A 494 10.39 1.73 -9.83
CA LEU A 494 10.61 0.41 -10.45
C LEU A 494 9.33 -0.38 -10.66
N GLY A 495 8.27 -0.04 -9.92
CA GLY A 495 7.05 -0.83 -9.80
C GLY A 495 7.17 -1.94 -8.74
N GLU A 496 6.03 -2.26 -8.11
CA GLU A 496 5.91 -3.22 -7.00
C GLU A 496 6.54 -4.60 -7.35
N LYS A 497 6.25 -5.14 -8.54
CA LYS A 497 6.76 -6.46 -8.95
C LYS A 497 8.29 -6.51 -9.04
N ARG A 498 8.91 -5.49 -9.66
CA ARG A 498 10.38 -5.45 -9.81
C ARG A 498 11.06 -5.24 -8.46
N THR A 499 10.47 -4.42 -7.60
CA THR A 499 10.96 -4.23 -6.23
C THR A 499 10.95 -5.55 -5.46
N LEU A 500 9.85 -6.31 -5.51
CA LEU A 500 9.77 -7.63 -4.87
C LEU A 500 10.79 -8.63 -5.43
N HIS A 501 11.08 -8.60 -6.73
CA HIS A 501 12.14 -9.42 -7.31
C HIS A 501 13.53 -9.02 -6.77
N LEU A 502 13.80 -7.72 -6.69
CA LEU A 502 15.05 -7.21 -6.10
C LEU A 502 15.23 -7.71 -4.66
N LEU A 503 14.16 -7.65 -3.83
CA LEU A 503 14.21 -8.14 -2.45
C LEU A 503 14.51 -9.64 -2.37
N LYS A 504 13.92 -10.46 -3.24
CA LYS A 504 14.23 -11.89 -3.32
C LYS A 504 15.69 -12.14 -3.66
N TRP A 505 16.26 -11.36 -4.58
CA TRP A 505 17.69 -11.46 -4.91
C TRP A 505 18.57 -11.05 -3.74
N ILE A 506 18.24 -9.98 -3.01
CA ILE A 506 19.01 -9.56 -1.83
C ILE A 506 19.00 -10.64 -0.76
N ILE A 507 17.83 -11.25 -0.48
CA ILE A 507 17.70 -12.36 0.47
C ILE A 507 18.53 -13.56 0.02
N LEU A 508 18.44 -13.95 -1.24
CA LEU A 508 19.19 -15.09 -1.80
C LEU A 508 20.70 -14.85 -1.74
N CYS A 509 21.17 -13.69 -2.22
CA CYS A 509 22.58 -13.34 -2.18
C CYS A 509 23.13 -13.24 -0.74
N GLY A 510 22.34 -12.66 0.19
CA GLY A 510 22.71 -12.59 1.60
C GLY A 510 22.83 -13.98 2.24
N ALA A 511 21.88 -14.87 1.97
CA ALA A 511 21.92 -16.26 2.45
C ALA A 511 23.10 -17.04 1.88
N LEU A 512 23.38 -16.88 0.57
CA LEU A 512 24.52 -17.52 -0.09
C LEU A 512 25.86 -17.03 0.46
N LEU A 513 26.01 -15.71 0.65
CA LEU A 513 27.22 -15.10 1.23
C LEU A 513 27.45 -15.60 2.65
N LEU A 514 26.39 -15.65 3.46
CA LEU A 514 26.49 -16.15 4.84
C LEU A 514 26.86 -17.63 4.88
N SER A 515 26.28 -18.44 4.00
CA SER A 515 26.62 -19.88 3.87
C SER A 515 28.06 -20.09 3.42
N LEU A 516 28.52 -19.33 2.41
CA LEU A 516 29.89 -19.41 1.92
C LEU A 516 30.90 -19.03 3.01
N ALA A 517 30.61 -17.95 3.77
CA ALA A 517 31.46 -17.52 4.86
C ALA A 517 31.53 -18.54 6.02
N ALA A 518 30.43 -19.26 6.27
CA ALA A 518 30.43 -20.40 7.20
C ALA A 518 31.31 -21.55 6.72
N LEU A 519 31.17 -21.92 5.43
CA LEU A 519 31.99 -23.00 4.81
C LEU A 519 33.50 -22.65 4.79
N THR A 520 33.83 -21.40 4.51
CA THR A 520 35.21 -20.91 4.50
C THR A 520 35.75 -20.57 5.92
N LYS A 521 34.94 -20.79 6.96
CA LYS A 521 35.29 -20.51 8.36
C LYS A 521 35.68 -19.05 8.65
N VAL A 522 35.23 -18.11 7.82
CA VAL A 522 35.36 -16.66 8.07
C VAL A 522 34.52 -16.25 9.28
N VAL A 523 33.39 -16.92 9.47
CA VAL A 523 32.48 -16.77 10.64
C VAL A 523 32.19 -18.13 11.26
N GLY A 524 31.79 -18.10 12.53
CA GLY A 524 31.45 -19.32 13.29
C GLY A 524 30.16 -20.01 12.82
N PRO A 525 29.90 -21.23 13.35
CA PRO A 525 28.71 -22.04 12.98
C PRO A 525 27.36 -21.35 13.28
N PHE A 526 27.34 -20.34 14.13
CA PHE A 526 26.15 -19.52 14.41
C PHE A 526 25.51 -18.94 13.12
N SER A 527 26.34 -18.68 12.10
CA SER A 527 25.88 -18.16 10.81
C SER A 527 24.84 -19.06 10.12
N TRP A 528 24.88 -20.37 10.34
CA TRP A 528 23.87 -21.31 9.83
C TRP A 528 22.49 -21.06 10.45
N LEU A 529 22.43 -20.71 11.75
CA LEU A 529 21.17 -20.39 12.40
C LEU A 529 20.57 -19.09 11.86
N LEU A 530 21.41 -18.12 11.48
CA LEU A 530 20.94 -16.86 10.92
C LEU A 530 20.29 -17.00 9.52
N LEU A 531 20.46 -18.13 8.83
CA LEU A 531 19.70 -18.44 7.61
C LEU A 531 18.18 -18.49 7.87
N LEU A 532 17.76 -18.83 9.11
CA LEU A 532 16.36 -18.79 9.52
C LEU A 532 15.74 -17.38 9.42
N VAL A 533 16.57 -16.33 9.58
CA VAL A 533 16.11 -14.93 9.43
C VAL A 533 15.79 -14.66 7.96
N PHE A 534 16.64 -15.07 7.02
CA PHE A 534 16.38 -14.94 5.59
C PHE A 534 15.16 -15.77 5.15
N PHE A 535 15.02 -16.97 5.69
CA PHE A 535 13.82 -17.78 5.47
C PHE A 535 12.55 -17.10 5.97
N SER A 536 12.58 -16.52 7.18
CA SER A 536 11.46 -15.78 7.76
C SER A 536 11.10 -14.53 6.92
N PHE A 537 12.09 -13.77 6.43
CA PHE A 537 11.81 -12.68 5.48
C PHE A 537 11.19 -13.17 4.17
N THR A 538 11.64 -14.32 3.66
CA THR A 538 11.01 -14.95 2.47
C THR A 538 9.55 -15.28 2.75
N LEU A 539 9.23 -15.80 3.93
CA LEU A 539 7.86 -16.07 4.35
C LEU A 539 7.03 -14.76 4.43
N CYS A 540 7.59 -13.68 4.97
CA CYS A 540 6.94 -12.35 4.97
C CYS A 540 6.58 -11.91 3.54
N LEU A 541 7.51 -12.07 2.57
CA LEU A 541 7.26 -11.74 1.16
C LEU A 541 6.14 -12.60 0.57
N ILE A 542 6.12 -13.89 0.86
CA ILE A 542 5.08 -14.82 0.38
C ILE A 542 3.71 -14.44 0.96
N ILE A 543 3.64 -14.19 2.27
CA ILE A 543 2.41 -13.77 2.97
C ILE A 543 1.85 -12.49 2.35
N TYR A 544 2.71 -11.51 2.09
CA TYR A 544 2.33 -10.27 1.41
C TYR A 544 1.84 -10.53 -0.02
N GLN A 545 2.58 -11.28 -0.84
CA GLN A 545 2.23 -11.58 -2.24
C GLN A 545 0.94 -12.40 -2.37
N LYS A 546 0.73 -13.34 -1.46
CA LYS A 546 -0.49 -14.17 -1.39
C LYS A 546 -1.67 -13.44 -0.75
N ARG A 547 -1.45 -12.22 -0.23
CA ARG A 547 -2.44 -11.44 0.52
C ARG A 547 -3.05 -12.20 1.70
N TRP A 548 -2.26 -13.03 2.39
CA TRP A 548 -2.70 -13.73 3.59
C TRP A 548 -2.84 -12.78 4.79
N LEU A 549 -1.97 -11.74 4.83
CA LEU A 549 -2.11 -10.61 5.73
C LEU A 549 -2.09 -9.31 4.92
N TYR A 550 -2.95 -8.38 5.31
CA TYR A 550 -2.97 -7.03 4.73
C TYR A 550 -1.87 -6.15 5.36
N PRO A 551 -1.26 -5.21 4.61
CA PRO A 551 -0.33 -4.23 5.16
C PRO A 551 -0.97 -3.43 6.31
N GLY A 552 -0.51 -3.66 7.52
CA GLY A 552 -0.97 -3.06 8.76
C GLY A 552 -0.21 -3.62 9.94
N THR A 553 -0.65 -3.32 11.16
CA THR A 553 0.02 -3.61 12.43
C THR A 553 0.58 -5.03 12.54
N ARG A 554 -0.18 -6.05 12.09
CA ARG A 554 0.24 -7.46 12.18
C ARG A 554 1.39 -7.80 11.24
N LEU A 555 1.31 -7.38 9.98
CA LEU A 555 2.36 -7.64 9.00
C LEU A 555 3.62 -6.82 9.31
N GLU A 556 3.45 -5.56 9.75
CA GLU A 556 4.55 -4.72 10.23
C GLU A 556 5.27 -5.38 11.42
N ALA A 557 4.53 -5.85 12.42
CA ALA A 557 5.09 -6.56 13.57
C ALA A 557 5.83 -7.84 13.17
N MET A 558 5.32 -8.59 12.19
CA MET A 558 5.96 -9.79 11.68
C MET A 558 7.30 -9.46 10.99
N VAL A 559 7.35 -8.39 10.20
CA VAL A 559 8.57 -7.92 9.55
C VAL A 559 9.61 -7.45 10.58
N GLU A 560 9.19 -6.65 11.59
CA GLU A 560 10.06 -6.22 12.70
C GLU A 560 10.50 -7.41 13.56
N GLY A 561 9.68 -8.43 13.71
CA GLY A 561 9.96 -9.66 14.44
C GLY A 561 11.22 -10.40 13.99
N ASN A 562 11.66 -10.20 12.74
CA ASN A 562 12.89 -10.80 12.22
C ASN A 562 14.16 -10.31 12.94
N PHE A 563 14.16 -9.08 13.43
CA PHE A 563 15.29 -8.56 14.22
C PHE A 563 15.34 -9.22 15.59
N PHE A 564 14.19 -9.43 16.20
CA PHE A 564 14.09 -10.18 17.48
C PHE A 564 14.45 -11.66 17.28
N LEU A 565 14.06 -12.26 16.15
CA LEU A 565 14.48 -13.62 15.80
C LEU A 565 16.00 -13.74 15.75
N ALA A 566 16.69 -12.80 15.09
CA ALA A 566 18.16 -12.79 15.03
C ALA A 566 18.78 -12.72 16.44
N GLY A 567 18.29 -11.81 17.29
CA GLY A 567 18.76 -11.67 18.67
C GLY A 567 18.47 -12.88 19.54
N LEU A 568 17.27 -13.47 19.40
CA LEU A 568 16.90 -14.70 20.12
C LEU A 568 17.81 -15.88 19.74
N LEU A 569 18.07 -16.06 18.45
CA LEU A 569 19.00 -17.09 17.96
C LEU A 569 20.40 -16.90 18.52
N ALA A 570 20.87 -15.65 18.62
CA ALA A 570 22.18 -15.34 19.22
C ALA A 570 22.21 -15.65 20.71
N LEU A 571 21.16 -15.30 21.45
CA LEU A 571 21.04 -15.60 22.88
C LEU A 571 21.01 -17.13 23.13
N LEU A 572 20.22 -17.85 22.35
CA LEU A 572 20.18 -19.32 22.44
C LEU A 572 21.52 -19.94 22.09
N TRP A 573 22.19 -19.46 21.05
CA TRP A 573 23.53 -19.92 20.71
C TRP A 573 24.51 -19.78 21.88
N GLN A 574 24.52 -18.63 22.54
CA GLN A 574 25.41 -18.39 23.70
C GLN A 574 25.12 -19.26 24.92
N ILE A 575 23.84 -19.66 25.10
CA ILE A 575 23.47 -20.53 26.24
C ILE A 575 23.89 -21.98 25.98
N PHE A 576 23.90 -22.42 24.72
CA PHE A 576 24.11 -23.83 24.36
C PHE A 576 25.45 -24.13 23.67
N SER A 577 26.25 -23.11 23.33
CA SER A 577 27.61 -23.24 22.79
C SER A 577 28.67 -22.99 23.84
#